data_e2e8cb1dc556b7dde3265d199823c5b9
#
_entry.id   e2e8cb1dc556b7dde3265d199823c5b9
#
_cell.length_a   1.000
_cell.length_b   1.000
_cell.length_c   1.000
_cell.angle_alpha   90.00
_cell.angle_beta   90.00
_cell.angle_gamma   90.00
#
_symmetry.space_group_name_H-M   'P 1'
#
loop_
_entity.id
_entity.type
_entity.pdbx_description
1 polymer ?
#
loop_
_entity_poly.entity_id
_entity_poly.type
_entity_poly.pdbx_seq_one_letter_code
_entity_poly.pdbx_strand_id
1 'polypeptide(L)'
;VFAGVIGNLLYQLAYNNASLRMSAIAADYAVKEAEYIDKIAYEDVQTLNEKITQINGEDVLDAFTIKLYVENYNNADETKKDIIKKVTITVNYNILKDEKSYKIEKLKIKEM
;
A
#
# COMPACT_ATOMS: atom_id res chain seq x y z
N VAL A 1 10.55 -30.45 27.77
CA VAL A 1 10.67 -29.03 28.12
C VAL A 1 11.53 -28.29 27.11
N PHE A 2 12.66 -28.84 26.71
CA PHE A 2 13.53 -28.22 25.71
C PHE A 2 12.89 -28.13 24.31
N ALA A 3 12.12 -29.14 23.92
CA ALA A 3 11.47 -29.17 22.61
C ALA A 3 10.45 -28.02 22.44
N GLY A 4 9.71 -27.71 23.51
CA GLY A 4 8.75 -26.61 23.49
C GLY A 4 9.43 -25.26 23.37
N VAL A 5 10.54 -25.04 24.05
CA VAL A 5 11.32 -23.80 24.00
C VAL A 5 11.93 -23.61 22.60
N ILE A 6 12.53 -24.67 22.06
CA ILE A 6 13.13 -24.64 20.72
C ILE A 6 12.07 -24.36 19.65
N GLY A 7 10.91 -25.03 19.74
CA GLY A 7 9.81 -24.81 18.80
C GLY A 7 9.32 -23.37 18.82
N ASN A 8 9.21 -22.77 20.01
CA ASN A 8 8.78 -21.38 20.15
C ASN A 8 9.80 -20.41 19.58
N LEU A 9 11.11 -20.66 19.81
CA LEU A 9 12.17 -19.83 19.23
C LEU A 9 12.18 -19.93 17.71
N LEU A 10 12.01 -21.12 17.15
CA LEU A 10 11.95 -21.30 15.70
C LEU A 10 10.74 -20.59 15.09
N TYR A 11 9.59 -20.64 15.78
CA TYR A 11 8.40 -19.92 15.34
C TYR A 11 8.65 -18.41 15.32
N GLN A 12 9.23 -17.85 16.38
CA GLN A 12 9.53 -16.41 16.46
C GLN A 12 10.52 -16.00 15.38
N LEU A 13 11.54 -16.81 15.13
CA LEU A 13 12.50 -16.52 14.08
C LEU A 13 11.86 -16.54 12.71
N ALA A 14 11.02 -17.52 12.42
CA ALA A 14 10.30 -17.60 11.15
C ALA A 14 9.35 -16.42 11.00
N TYR A 15 8.64 -16.04 12.06
CA TYR A 15 7.73 -14.89 12.06
C TYR A 15 8.49 -13.61 11.79
N ASN A 16 9.62 -13.37 12.47
CA ASN A 16 10.41 -12.17 12.31
C ASN A 16 10.98 -12.05 10.90
N ASN A 17 11.48 -13.16 10.35
CA ASN A 17 12.01 -13.18 8.98
C ASN A 17 10.92 -12.90 7.95
N ALA A 18 9.74 -13.51 8.12
CA ALA A 18 8.60 -13.27 7.24
C ALA A 18 8.12 -11.83 7.36
N SER A 19 8.07 -11.29 8.59
CA SER A 19 7.67 -9.91 8.84
C SER A 19 8.56 -8.91 8.12
N LEU A 20 9.88 -9.08 8.23
CA LEU A 20 10.84 -8.19 7.57
C LEU A 20 10.71 -8.25 6.05
N ARG A 21 10.59 -9.46 5.49
CA ARG A 21 10.46 -9.65 4.05
C ARG A 21 9.16 -9.08 3.52
N MET A 22 8.04 -9.42 4.15
CA MET A 22 6.72 -9.01 3.68
C MET A 22 6.52 -7.51 3.82
N SER A 23 6.99 -6.89 4.91
CA SER A 23 6.87 -5.45 5.09
C SER A 23 7.72 -4.68 4.09
N ALA A 24 8.89 -5.18 3.74
CA ALA A 24 9.75 -4.57 2.72
C ALA A 24 9.06 -4.62 1.34
N ILE A 25 8.45 -5.74 0.99
CA ILE A 25 7.72 -5.88 -0.28
C ILE A 25 6.49 -4.96 -0.29
N ALA A 26 5.74 -4.89 0.82
CA ALA A 26 4.58 -4.02 0.93
C ALA A 26 4.96 -2.55 0.75
N ALA A 27 6.05 -2.12 1.39
CA ALA A 27 6.56 -0.75 1.24
C ALA A 27 6.97 -0.47 -0.20
N ASP A 28 7.64 -1.42 -0.85
CA ASP A 28 8.05 -1.30 -2.26
C ASP A 28 6.83 -1.14 -3.17
N TYR A 29 5.78 -1.94 -2.97
CA TYR A 29 4.54 -1.82 -3.75
C TYR A 29 3.88 -0.46 -3.53
N ALA A 30 3.83 0.02 -2.28
CA ALA A 30 3.23 1.32 -1.98
C ALA A 30 3.98 2.45 -2.69
N VAL A 31 5.32 2.42 -2.67
CA VAL A 31 6.15 3.42 -3.35
C VAL A 31 5.98 3.34 -4.86
N LYS A 32 5.95 2.14 -5.44
CA LYS A 32 5.75 1.96 -6.88
C LYS A 32 4.38 2.47 -7.33
N GLU A 33 3.34 2.23 -6.55
CA GLU A 33 2.01 2.75 -6.86
C GLU A 33 1.99 4.28 -6.77
N ALA A 34 2.66 4.86 -5.76
CA ALA A 34 2.78 6.31 -5.64
C ALA A 34 3.50 6.92 -6.85
N GLU A 35 4.58 6.30 -7.31
CA GLU A 35 5.30 6.74 -8.50
C GLU A 35 4.44 6.63 -9.76
N TYR A 36 3.66 5.56 -9.87
CA TYR A 36 2.72 5.38 -10.99
C TYR A 36 1.66 6.48 -11.00
N ILE A 37 1.12 6.82 -9.83
CA ILE A 37 0.12 7.89 -9.69
C ILE A 37 0.69 9.23 -10.15
N ASP A 38 1.98 9.48 -9.93
CA ASP A 38 2.63 10.71 -10.42
C ASP A 38 2.68 10.79 -11.94
N LYS A 39 2.68 9.64 -12.62
CA LYS A 39 2.79 9.57 -14.08
C LYS A 39 1.47 9.64 -14.82
N ILE A 40 0.36 9.30 -14.15
CA ILE A 40 -0.95 9.32 -14.80
C ILE A 40 -1.61 10.68 -14.64
N ALA A 41 -2.60 10.96 -15.51
CA ALA A 41 -3.32 12.21 -15.47
C ALA A 41 -4.13 12.37 -14.18
N TYR A 42 -4.29 13.58 -13.72
CA TYR A 42 -5.07 13.90 -12.51
C TYR A 42 -6.47 13.28 -12.56
N GLU A 43 -7.12 13.36 -13.71
CA GLU A 43 -8.47 12.85 -13.92
C GLU A 43 -8.54 11.33 -13.80
N ASP A 44 -7.44 10.64 -14.08
CA ASP A 44 -7.37 9.18 -14.02
C ASP A 44 -7.10 8.65 -12.61
N VAL A 45 -6.76 9.54 -11.68
CA VAL A 45 -6.54 9.16 -10.28
C VAL A 45 -7.89 9.07 -9.58
N GLN A 46 -8.39 7.85 -9.42
CA GLN A 46 -9.70 7.57 -8.84
C GLN A 46 -9.63 6.39 -7.89
N THR A 47 -10.56 6.36 -6.93
CA THR A 47 -10.70 5.22 -6.03
C THR A 47 -10.99 3.96 -6.84
N LEU A 48 -10.22 2.90 -6.56
CA LEU A 48 -10.41 1.61 -7.20
C LEU A 48 -11.07 0.66 -6.20
N ASN A 49 -12.21 0.10 -6.61
CA ASN A 49 -12.94 -0.89 -5.82
C ASN A 49 -12.45 -2.32 -6.11
N GLU A 50 -11.69 -2.49 -7.17
CA GLU A 50 -11.15 -3.79 -7.58
C GLU A 50 -9.71 -3.94 -7.07
N LYS A 51 -9.31 -5.20 -6.87
CA LYS A 51 -7.95 -5.52 -6.48
C LYS A 51 -6.97 -5.10 -7.58
N ILE A 52 -5.92 -4.37 -7.20
CA ILE A 52 -4.85 -4.00 -8.13
C ILE A 52 -3.97 -5.23 -8.33
N THR A 53 -3.91 -5.73 -9.56
CA THR A 53 -3.12 -6.92 -9.90
C THR A 53 -1.80 -6.59 -10.58
N GLN A 54 -1.65 -5.36 -11.07
CA GLN A 54 -0.43 -4.89 -11.72
C GLN A 54 -0.15 -3.44 -11.35
N ILE A 55 1.13 -3.09 -11.26
CA ILE A 55 1.59 -1.72 -11.10
C ILE A 55 2.53 -1.41 -12.25
N ASN A 56 2.13 -0.47 -13.11
CA ASN A 56 2.94 -0.07 -14.28
C ASN A 56 3.38 -1.26 -15.13
N GLY A 57 2.47 -2.25 -15.30
CA GLY A 57 2.74 -3.44 -16.09
C GLY A 57 3.43 -4.58 -15.35
N GLU A 58 3.86 -4.37 -14.12
CA GLU A 58 4.45 -5.42 -13.29
C GLU A 58 3.40 -6.10 -12.42
N ASP A 59 3.43 -7.42 -12.36
CA ASP A 59 2.47 -8.20 -11.59
C ASP A 59 2.68 -8.02 -10.09
N VAL A 60 1.56 -7.93 -9.37
CA VAL A 60 1.54 -7.90 -7.90
C VAL A 60 1.35 -9.34 -7.40
N LEU A 61 2.15 -9.75 -6.44
CA LEU A 61 2.04 -11.09 -5.84
C LEU A 61 0.67 -11.25 -5.16
N ASP A 62 0.08 -12.45 -5.29
CA ASP A 62 -1.23 -12.75 -4.74
C ASP A 62 -1.33 -12.59 -3.21
N ALA A 63 -0.19 -12.70 -2.52
CA ALA A 63 -0.14 -12.53 -1.06
C ALA A 63 -0.43 -11.10 -0.62
N PHE A 64 -0.40 -10.14 -1.54
CA PHE A 64 -0.60 -8.72 -1.24
C PHE A 64 -1.86 -8.20 -1.91
N THR A 65 -2.62 -7.40 -1.16
CA THR A 65 -3.80 -6.71 -1.68
C THR A 65 -3.56 -5.21 -1.59
N ILE A 66 -3.54 -4.55 -2.75
CA ILE A 66 -3.33 -3.12 -2.83
C ILE A 66 -4.69 -2.45 -3.03
N LYS A 67 -4.98 -1.48 -2.17
CA LYS A 67 -6.21 -0.69 -2.24
C LYS A 67 -5.87 0.77 -2.41
N LEU A 68 -6.63 1.43 -3.26
CA LEU A 68 -6.47 2.85 -3.55
C LEU A 68 -7.73 3.59 -3.15
N TYR A 69 -7.59 4.57 -2.26
CA TYR A 69 -8.67 5.44 -1.85
C TYR A 69 -8.28 6.88 -2.21
N VAL A 70 -9.14 7.53 -2.97
CA VAL A 70 -8.91 8.89 -3.45
C VAL A 70 -10.01 9.80 -2.94
N GLU A 71 -9.63 10.90 -2.32
CA GLU A 71 -10.56 11.93 -1.87
C GLU A 71 -10.06 13.31 -2.27
N ASN A 72 -10.97 14.25 -2.43
CA ASN A 72 -10.58 15.63 -2.68
C ASN A 72 -9.98 16.20 -1.40
N TYR A 73 -8.82 16.82 -1.54
CA TYR A 73 -8.17 17.48 -0.41
C TYR A 73 -8.97 18.73 -0.03
N ASN A 74 -9.44 18.76 1.21
CA ASN A 74 -10.25 19.86 1.71
C ASN A 74 -9.35 21.06 1.99
N ASN A 75 -9.40 22.04 1.08
CA ASN A 75 -8.70 23.29 1.23
C ASN A 75 -9.69 24.34 1.73
N ALA A 76 -9.28 25.17 2.70
CA ALA A 76 -10.09 26.29 3.20
C ALA A 76 -10.38 27.33 2.10
N ASP A 77 -9.57 27.34 1.06
CA ASP A 77 -9.75 28.22 -0.09
C ASP A 77 -10.63 27.55 -1.14
N GLU A 78 -11.86 28.03 -1.27
CA GLU A 78 -12.83 27.47 -2.22
C GLU A 78 -12.41 27.60 -3.68
N THR A 79 -11.52 28.53 -3.99
CA THR A 79 -11.02 28.69 -5.36
C THR A 79 -10.07 27.57 -5.78
N LYS A 80 -9.58 26.79 -4.81
CA LYS A 80 -8.66 25.67 -5.03
C LYS A 80 -9.33 24.30 -4.86
N LYS A 81 -10.65 24.25 -4.86
CA LYS A 81 -11.37 22.99 -4.85
C LYS A 81 -11.07 22.21 -6.12
N ASP A 82 -10.97 20.90 -5.98
CA ASP A 82 -10.80 19.95 -7.07
C ASP A 82 -9.48 20.07 -7.84
N ILE A 83 -8.48 20.69 -7.24
CA ILE A 83 -7.13 20.73 -7.83
C ILE A 83 -6.13 19.83 -7.10
N ILE A 84 -6.49 19.34 -5.92
CA ILE A 84 -5.64 18.46 -5.13
C ILE A 84 -6.44 17.23 -4.72
N LYS A 85 -5.92 16.06 -5.04
CA LYS A 85 -6.47 14.77 -4.56
C LYS A 85 -5.53 14.18 -3.53
N LYS A 86 -6.11 13.71 -2.42
CA LYS A 86 -5.38 12.94 -1.42
C LYS A 86 -5.58 11.46 -1.74
N VAL A 87 -4.49 10.80 -2.02
CA VAL A 87 -4.50 9.38 -2.38
C VAL A 87 -3.94 8.58 -1.22
N THR A 88 -4.74 7.67 -0.70
CA THR A 88 -4.30 6.74 0.32
C THR A 88 -4.07 5.38 -0.32
N ILE A 89 -2.84 4.90 -0.23
CA ILE A 89 -2.44 3.61 -0.77
C ILE A 89 -2.26 2.66 0.41
N THR A 90 -3.03 1.58 0.44
CA THR A 90 -2.97 0.58 1.49
C THR A 90 -2.58 -0.75 0.89
N VAL A 91 -1.54 -1.37 1.43
CA VAL A 91 -1.11 -2.71 1.03
C VAL A 91 -1.37 -3.64 2.21
N ASN A 92 -2.28 -4.58 2.02
CA ASN A 92 -2.65 -5.56 3.04
C ASN A 92 -1.97 -6.90 2.73
N TYR A 93 -1.50 -7.55 3.77
CA TYR A 93 -0.83 -8.85 3.65
C TYR A 93 -0.95 -9.60 4.98
N ASN A 94 -0.70 -10.91 4.94
CA ASN A 94 -0.73 -11.74 6.15
C ASN A 94 0.67 -12.25 6.43
N ILE A 95 1.03 -12.23 7.72
CA ILE A 95 2.24 -12.89 8.22
C ILE A 95 1.75 -14.05 9.09
N LEU A 96 1.87 -15.26 8.55
CA LEU A 96 1.30 -16.46 9.15
C LEU A 96 -0.21 -16.26 9.37
N LYS A 97 -0.67 -16.07 10.60
CA LYS A 97 -2.10 -15.85 10.92
C LYS A 97 -2.44 -14.38 11.17
N ASP A 98 -1.45 -13.50 11.20
CA ASP A 98 -1.65 -12.09 11.52
C ASP A 98 -1.86 -11.27 10.25
N GLU A 99 -2.93 -10.50 10.23
CA GLU A 99 -3.20 -9.55 9.16
C GLU A 99 -2.44 -8.25 9.43
N LYS A 100 -1.69 -7.79 8.42
CA LYS A 100 -0.90 -6.55 8.49
C LYS A 100 -1.27 -5.63 7.35
N SER A 101 -1.05 -4.34 7.53
CA SER A 101 -1.21 -3.37 6.46
C SER A 101 -0.11 -2.33 6.50
N TYR A 102 0.28 -1.89 5.32
CA TYR A 102 1.20 -0.77 5.11
C TYR A 102 0.46 0.32 4.37
N LYS A 103 0.48 1.53 4.91
CA LYS A 103 -0.34 2.62 4.39
C LYS A 103 0.51 3.87 4.19
N ILE A 104 0.38 4.49 3.02
CA ILE A 104 0.99 5.80 2.76
C ILE A 104 -0.06 6.73 2.16
N GLU A 105 0.19 8.03 2.31
CA GLU A 105 -0.65 9.06 1.73
C GLU A 105 0.17 9.90 0.77
N LYS A 106 -0.46 10.32 -0.33
CA LYS A 106 0.16 11.11 -1.36
C LYS A 106 -0.81 12.15 -1.88
N LEU A 107 -0.31 13.33 -2.20
CA LEU A 107 -1.12 14.36 -2.84
C LEU A 107 -0.84 14.38 -4.34
N LYS A 108 -1.91 14.39 -5.13
CA LYS A 108 -1.84 14.56 -6.57
C LYS A 108 -2.43 15.93 -6.93
N ILE A 109 -1.60 16.78 -7.50
CA ILE A 109 -1.99 18.15 -7.84
C ILE A 109 -2.30 18.22 -9.33
N LYS A 110 -3.39 18.88 -9.66
CA LYS A 110 -3.78 19.07 -11.04
C LYS A 110 -2.80 20.06 -11.70
N GLU A 111 -2.23 19.63 -12.82
CA GLU A 111 -1.39 20.51 -13.63
C GLU A 111 -2.26 21.54 -14.35
N MET A 112 -1.83 22.79 -14.27
CA MET A 112 -2.54 23.89 -14.94
C MET A 112 -1.80 24.35 -16.18
#